data_8ddff80630e81b6c6ad7d0f9e7878bae
#
_entry.id   8ddff80630e81b6c6ad7d0f9e7878bae
#
_cell.length_a   1.000
_cell.length_b   1.000
_cell.length_c   1.000
_cell.angle_alpha   90.00
_cell.angle_beta   90.00
_cell.angle_gamma   90.00
#
_symmetry.space_group_name_H-M   'P 1'
#
loop_
_entity.id
_entity.type
_entity.pdbx_description
1 polymer ?
#
loop_
_entity_poly.entity_id
_entity_poly.type
_entity_poly.pdbx_seq_one_letter_code
_entity_poly.pdbx_strand_id
1 'polypeptide(L)'
;DVLGSRGLGDVYKRQYYLYYIGAVDPGANAYVKGHLNRRDRIQQNLKLGVICFETIEDFLTGKVSCNEQPLLVPRTRVKANNVLEPSAEGTVIKPDNLIMVNPSVVYRPSDRKYLLYFKGNVYDPTWRGVHGIAISDNPEGPFNVQDDYVFEFETPDGSKLNAEDPFVWYHRKDKCFYAVFKDFTGGFTKGKPGLAIMYSKDGIDWKLPQNSLFMEKGIILKDGTHISVDRLERPQLILDDNDNPIVLYAACSITSVNQKKDGSSFNIQIPIMLQE
;
A
#
# COMPACT_ATOMS: atom_id res chain seq x y z
N ASP A 1 -6.65 23.90 -12.13
CA ASP A 1 -5.54 22.94 -12.37
C ASP A 1 -4.89 22.42 -11.08
N VAL A 2 -5.70 22.21 -10.02
CA VAL A 2 -5.20 21.86 -8.68
C VAL A 2 -5.07 20.34 -8.47
N LEU A 3 -5.56 19.54 -9.40
CA LEU A 3 -5.44 18.08 -9.37
C LEU A 3 -4.41 17.54 -10.37
N GLY A 4 -3.40 18.34 -10.65
CA GLY A 4 -2.26 17.87 -11.43
C GLY A 4 -1.66 16.66 -10.77
N SER A 5 -1.65 15.54 -11.46
CA SER A 5 -1.04 14.26 -11.16
C SER A 5 0.47 14.35 -10.86
N ARG A 6 0.86 15.19 -9.92
CA ARG A 6 2.26 15.49 -9.61
C ARG A 6 2.94 14.44 -8.74
N GLY A 7 2.26 13.38 -8.38
CA GLY A 7 2.88 12.19 -7.84
C GLY A 7 3.35 11.20 -8.91
N LEU A 8 2.95 11.37 -10.17
CA LEU A 8 3.31 10.54 -11.31
C LEU A 8 4.01 11.44 -12.35
N GLY A 9 5.25 11.81 -12.05
CA GLY A 9 6.00 12.75 -12.85
C GLY A 9 6.29 12.29 -14.26
N ASP A 10 5.44 12.62 -15.18
CA ASP A 10 5.86 13.03 -16.50
C ASP A 10 4.82 13.96 -17.13
N VAL A 11 5.19 15.21 -17.35
CA VAL A 11 4.35 16.26 -17.96
C VAL A 11 4.11 15.99 -19.46
N TYR A 12 4.62 14.90 -20.00
CA TYR A 12 4.58 14.62 -21.44
C TYR A 12 3.23 14.12 -21.96
N LYS A 13 2.38 13.57 -21.07
CA LYS A 13 0.98 13.31 -21.34
C LYS A 13 0.20 13.64 -20.07
N ARG A 14 -0.75 14.54 -20.12
CA ARG A 14 -1.70 14.83 -19.05
C ARG A 14 -2.62 13.61 -18.87
N GLN A 15 -2.10 12.52 -18.32
CA GLN A 15 -2.83 11.29 -18.11
C GLN A 15 -2.83 10.95 -16.62
N TYR A 16 -3.98 10.48 -16.14
CA TYR A 16 -4.14 9.92 -14.80
C TYR A 16 -4.08 8.41 -14.88
N TYR A 17 -3.46 7.80 -13.90
CA TYR A 17 -3.35 6.36 -13.77
C TYR A 17 -3.96 5.93 -12.44
N LEU A 18 -5.05 5.16 -12.50
CA LEU A 18 -5.69 4.58 -11.34
C LEU A 18 -5.29 3.10 -11.24
N TYR A 19 -4.41 2.79 -10.30
CA TYR A 19 -4.02 1.41 -10.01
C TYR A 19 -5.03 0.81 -9.04
N TYR A 20 -5.49 -0.40 -9.32
CA TYR A 20 -6.53 -1.07 -8.55
C TYR A 20 -6.26 -2.55 -8.38
N ILE A 21 -6.98 -3.16 -7.45
CA ILE A 21 -7.02 -4.61 -7.26
C ILE A 21 -8.38 -5.14 -7.68
N GLY A 22 -8.37 -6.26 -8.39
CA GLY A 22 -9.58 -6.97 -8.79
C GLY A 22 -9.47 -8.45 -8.47
N ALA A 23 -10.59 -9.07 -8.17
CA ALA A 23 -10.68 -10.52 -7.93
C ALA A 23 -11.95 -11.10 -8.50
N VAL A 24 -11.89 -12.37 -8.83
CA VAL A 24 -13.08 -13.20 -9.06
C VAL A 24 -13.34 -13.99 -7.78
N ASP A 25 -14.58 -14.00 -7.30
CA ASP A 25 -14.97 -14.82 -6.15
C ASP A 25 -14.84 -16.31 -6.54
N PRO A 26 -13.98 -17.09 -5.88
CA PRO A 26 -13.79 -18.50 -6.18
C PRO A 26 -14.97 -19.37 -5.75
N GLY A 27 -16.04 -18.76 -5.24
CA GLY A 27 -17.22 -19.46 -4.71
C GLY A 27 -17.07 -19.88 -3.25
N ALA A 28 -18.19 -20.30 -2.66
CA ALA A 28 -18.25 -20.77 -1.29
C ALA A 28 -17.87 -22.26 -1.25
N ASN A 29 -16.66 -22.58 -0.80
CA ASN A 29 -16.31 -23.93 -0.39
C ASN A 29 -16.47 -24.09 1.13
N ALA A 30 -16.84 -25.27 1.57
CA ALA A 30 -16.89 -25.58 2.99
C ALA A 30 -15.55 -25.31 3.66
N TYR A 31 -15.60 -24.80 4.89
CA TYR A 31 -14.40 -24.65 5.70
C TYR A 31 -13.77 -26.02 5.95
N VAL A 32 -12.48 -26.12 5.71
CA VAL A 32 -11.66 -27.29 6.03
C VAL A 32 -10.54 -26.84 6.95
N LYS A 33 -10.36 -27.53 8.09
CA LYS A 33 -9.29 -27.21 9.05
C LYS A 33 -7.91 -27.28 8.34
N GLY A 34 -7.07 -26.31 8.58
CA GLY A 34 -5.75 -26.20 7.94
C GLY A 34 -5.76 -25.59 6.54
N HIS A 35 -6.94 -25.19 6.05
CA HIS A 35 -7.09 -24.50 4.77
C HIS A 35 -7.52 -23.04 4.94
N LEU A 36 -7.28 -22.24 3.91
CA LEU A 36 -7.72 -20.84 3.89
C LEU A 36 -9.24 -20.74 3.92
N ASN A 37 -9.77 -19.77 4.69
CA ASN A 37 -11.18 -19.40 4.63
C ASN A 37 -11.52 -18.72 3.28
N ARG A 38 -12.83 -18.46 3.04
CA ARG A 38 -13.30 -17.84 1.79
C ARG A 38 -12.62 -16.49 1.53
N ARG A 39 -12.50 -15.63 2.55
CA ARG A 39 -11.86 -14.31 2.42
C ARG A 39 -10.42 -14.43 1.92
N ASP A 40 -9.64 -15.30 2.54
CA ASP A 40 -8.23 -15.47 2.20
C ASP A 40 -8.06 -16.08 0.80
N ARG A 41 -8.99 -16.94 0.37
CA ARG A 41 -9.02 -17.47 -1.00
C ARG A 41 -9.36 -16.41 -2.03
N ILE A 42 -10.28 -15.49 -1.73
CA ILE A 42 -10.56 -14.34 -2.59
C ILE A 42 -9.29 -13.51 -2.73
N GLN A 43 -8.61 -13.22 -1.61
CA GLN A 43 -7.36 -12.46 -1.63
C GLN A 43 -6.27 -13.11 -2.49
N GLN A 44 -6.18 -14.43 -2.53
CA GLN A 44 -5.24 -15.15 -3.39
C GLN A 44 -5.53 -15.01 -4.89
N ASN A 45 -6.74 -14.61 -5.26
CA ASN A 45 -7.12 -14.38 -6.66
C ASN A 45 -7.04 -12.91 -7.06
N LEU A 46 -6.60 -12.02 -6.12
CA LEU A 46 -6.40 -10.61 -6.41
C LEU A 46 -5.27 -10.43 -7.41
N LYS A 47 -5.51 -9.54 -8.36
CA LYS A 47 -4.59 -9.14 -9.41
C LYS A 47 -4.55 -7.63 -9.46
N LEU A 48 -3.45 -7.08 -9.94
CA LEU A 48 -3.32 -5.64 -10.12
C LEU A 48 -3.75 -5.25 -11.53
N GLY A 49 -4.43 -4.13 -11.63
CA GLY A 49 -4.80 -3.50 -12.89
C GLY A 49 -4.48 -2.01 -12.87
N VAL A 50 -4.54 -1.39 -14.04
CA VAL A 50 -4.43 0.05 -14.21
C VAL A 50 -5.50 0.55 -15.17
N ILE A 51 -6.10 1.69 -14.85
CA ILE A 51 -6.99 2.45 -15.72
C ILE A 51 -6.31 3.77 -16.03
N CYS A 52 -6.30 4.16 -17.30
CA CYS A 52 -5.74 5.41 -17.77
C CYS A 52 -6.85 6.32 -18.30
N PHE A 53 -6.79 7.62 -18.00
CA PHE A 53 -7.73 8.63 -18.49
C PHE A 53 -7.06 10.02 -18.54
N GLU A 54 -7.59 10.92 -19.37
CA GLU A 54 -7.00 12.24 -19.57
C GLU A 54 -7.57 13.28 -18.60
N THR A 55 -8.84 13.16 -18.24
CA THR A 55 -9.53 14.10 -17.35
C THR A 55 -10.38 13.35 -16.33
N ILE A 56 -10.69 13.99 -15.20
CA ILE A 56 -11.63 13.40 -14.22
C ILE A 56 -13.01 13.20 -14.85
N GLU A 57 -13.44 14.06 -15.77
CA GLU A 57 -14.70 13.91 -16.52
C GLU A 57 -14.68 12.64 -17.38
N ASP A 58 -13.58 12.32 -18.03
CA ASP A 58 -13.44 11.08 -18.79
C ASP A 58 -13.60 9.85 -17.88
N PHE A 59 -13.02 9.89 -16.69
CA PHE A 59 -13.21 8.83 -15.70
C PHE A 59 -14.68 8.68 -15.26
N LEU A 60 -15.33 9.80 -14.93
CA LEU A 60 -16.72 9.80 -14.47
C LEU A 60 -17.72 9.35 -15.55
N THR A 61 -17.40 9.62 -16.82
CA THR A 61 -18.22 9.21 -17.97
C THR A 61 -17.85 7.85 -18.55
N GLY A 62 -16.86 7.17 -17.97
CA GLY A 62 -16.40 5.84 -18.42
C GLY A 62 -15.53 5.89 -19.69
N LYS A 63 -15.06 7.05 -20.10
CA LYS A 63 -14.12 7.21 -21.20
C LYS A 63 -12.69 6.94 -20.70
N VAL A 64 -12.39 5.68 -20.44
CA VAL A 64 -11.13 5.24 -19.88
C VAL A 64 -10.47 4.18 -20.75
N SER A 65 -9.15 4.09 -20.67
CA SER A 65 -8.38 2.97 -21.24
C SER A 65 -7.96 2.03 -20.14
N CYS A 66 -8.10 0.74 -20.38
CA CYS A 66 -7.61 -0.31 -19.48
C CYS A 66 -7.06 -1.47 -20.31
N ASN A 67 -6.09 -2.15 -19.75
CA ASN A 67 -5.57 -3.38 -20.35
C ASN A 67 -6.59 -4.52 -20.20
N GLU A 68 -6.77 -5.33 -21.24
CA GLU A 68 -7.60 -6.55 -21.18
C GLU A 68 -7.04 -7.57 -20.19
N GLN A 69 -5.73 -7.61 -20.03
CA GLN A 69 -5.04 -8.47 -19.08
C GLN A 69 -4.64 -7.71 -17.83
N PRO A 70 -4.58 -8.38 -16.68
CA PRO A 70 -4.06 -7.78 -15.46
C PRO A 70 -2.65 -7.21 -15.67
N LEU A 71 -2.38 -6.08 -15.04
CA LEU A 71 -1.05 -5.46 -15.03
C LEU A 71 0.00 -6.36 -14.39
N LEU A 72 -0.36 -6.97 -13.26
CA LEU A 72 0.46 -7.93 -12.55
C LEU A 72 -0.40 -9.04 -11.93
N VAL A 73 0.16 -10.23 -11.90
CA VAL A 73 -0.40 -11.40 -11.23
C VAL A 73 0.67 -12.02 -10.33
N PRO A 74 0.29 -12.65 -9.21
CA PRO A 74 1.24 -13.39 -8.39
C PRO A 74 1.99 -14.45 -9.22
N ARG A 75 3.29 -14.59 -8.97
CA ARG A 75 4.09 -15.67 -9.58
C ARG A 75 3.67 -17.03 -9.03
N THR A 76 4.18 -18.08 -9.63
CA THR A 76 3.85 -19.45 -9.25
C THR A 76 4.06 -19.69 -7.76
N ARG A 77 3.05 -20.25 -7.13
CA ARG A 77 3.08 -20.58 -5.71
C ARG A 77 4.06 -21.68 -5.42
N VAL A 78 4.72 -21.59 -4.27
CA VAL A 78 5.67 -22.60 -3.80
C VAL A 78 5.01 -23.71 -2.99
N LYS A 79 3.71 -23.58 -2.68
CA LYS A 79 2.90 -24.61 -2.05
C LYS A 79 1.47 -24.62 -2.59
N ALA A 80 0.74 -25.69 -2.30
CA ALA A 80 -0.63 -25.88 -2.78
C ALA A 80 -1.55 -24.74 -2.35
N ASN A 81 -2.58 -24.48 -3.14
CA ASN A 81 -3.64 -23.56 -2.81
C ASN A 81 -4.32 -23.97 -1.50
N ASN A 82 -4.69 -22.97 -0.70
CA ASN A 82 -5.44 -23.13 0.55
C ASN A 82 -4.66 -23.76 1.71
N VAL A 83 -3.40 -24.17 1.54
CA VAL A 83 -2.61 -24.78 2.60
C VAL A 83 -1.94 -23.73 3.46
N LEU A 84 -2.01 -23.87 4.78
CA LEU A 84 -1.47 -22.94 5.76
C LEU A 84 -0.10 -23.37 6.31
N GLU A 85 0.27 -24.64 6.15
CA GLU A 85 1.55 -25.16 6.63
C GLU A 85 2.71 -24.41 5.94
N PRO A 86 3.85 -24.24 6.63
CA PRO A 86 5.06 -23.68 6.05
C PRO A 86 5.50 -24.42 4.78
N SER A 87 6.22 -23.76 3.92
CA SER A 87 6.85 -24.37 2.77
C SER A 87 7.95 -25.35 3.20
N ALA A 88 8.29 -26.31 2.34
CA ALA A 88 9.37 -27.24 2.61
C ALA A 88 10.70 -26.49 2.84
N GLU A 89 11.57 -27.07 3.66
CA GLU A 89 12.89 -26.51 3.92
C GLU A 89 13.66 -26.27 2.61
N GLY A 90 14.35 -25.16 2.54
CA GLY A 90 15.10 -24.74 1.33
C GLY A 90 14.26 -24.12 0.22
N THR A 91 12.92 -24.00 0.39
CA THR A 91 12.08 -23.29 -0.58
C THR A 91 12.38 -21.80 -0.57
N VAL A 92 12.70 -21.25 -1.74
CA VAL A 92 12.88 -19.81 -1.91
C VAL A 92 11.51 -19.15 -2.02
N ILE A 93 11.15 -18.36 -1.01
CA ILE A 93 9.88 -17.63 -0.95
C ILE A 93 10.11 -16.21 -1.45
N LYS A 94 9.30 -15.79 -2.43
CA LYS A 94 9.31 -14.46 -3.02
C LYS A 94 8.10 -13.65 -2.53
N PRO A 95 8.15 -12.30 -2.54
CA PRO A 95 7.10 -11.48 -1.96
C PRO A 95 5.72 -11.66 -2.61
N ASP A 96 5.66 -12.09 -3.86
CA ASP A 96 4.44 -12.24 -4.65
C ASP A 96 3.97 -13.70 -4.87
N ASN A 97 4.57 -14.69 -4.19
CA ASN A 97 4.18 -16.10 -4.42
C ASN A 97 2.78 -16.44 -3.92
N LEU A 98 2.14 -15.61 -3.11
CA LEU A 98 0.85 -15.92 -2.53
C LEU A 98 -0.25 -14.94 -2.94
N ILE A 99 -0.05 -13.67 -2.69
CA ILE A 99 -0.96 -12.57 -3.06
C ILE A 99 -0.16 -11.35 -3.52
N MET A 100 -0.85 -10.48 -4.25
CA MET A 100 -0.33 -9.19 -4.69
C MET A 100 -1.46 -8.17 -4.61
N VAL A 101 -1.38 -7.23 -3.65
CA VAL A 101 -2.46 -6.27 -3.35
C VAL A 101 -1.87 -4.90 -2.97
N ASN A 102 -2.74 -3.90 -2.81
CA ASN A 102 -2.44 -2.55 -2.30
C ASN A 102 -1.28 -1.88 -3.06
N PRO A 103 -1.45 -1.64 -4.38
CA PRO A 103 -0.40 -1.02 -5.19
C PRO A 103 -0.17 0.44 -4.78
N SER A 104 1.11 0.85 -4.79
CA SER A 104 1.53 2.24 -4.75
C SER A 104 2.59 2.44 -5.84
N VAL A 105 2.40 3.43 -6.70
CA VAL A 105 3.29 3.64 -7.85
C VAL A 105 3.90 5.02 -7.78
N VAL A 106 5.22 5.10 -8.05
CA VAL A 106 5.96 6.35 -8.10
C VAL A 106 6.97 6.33 -9.25
N TYR A 107 7.20 7.48 -9.86
CA TYR A 107 8.26 7.66 -10.85
C TYR A 107 9.60 7.92 -10.19
N ARG A 108 10.65 7.25 -10.68
CA ARG A 108 12.04 7.44 -10.26
C ARG A 108 12.82 8.22 -11.32
N PRO A 109 13.14 9.50 -11.06
CA PRO A 109 13.77 10.36 -12.07
C PRO A 109 15.19 9.94 -12.46
N SER A 110 15.93 9.29 -11.56
CA SER A 110 17.34 8.96 -11.75
C SER A 110 17.61 8.03 -12.94
N ASP A 111 16.69 7.12 -13.21
CA ASP A 111 16.76 6.15 -14.31
C ASP A 111 15.48 6.11 -15.16
N ARG A 112 14.54 7.02 -14.90
CA ARG A 112 13.30 7.19 -15.66
C ARG A 112 12.40 5.94 -15.59
N LYS A 113 12.37 5.25 -14.45
CA LYS A 113 11.55 4.07 -14.21
C LYS A 113 10.34 4.37 -13.31
N TYR A 114 9.32 3.55 -13.44
CA TYR A 114 8.19 3.50 -12.52
C TYR A 114 8.41 2.36 -11.53
N LEU A 115 8.28 2.67 -10.25
CA LEU A 115 8.37 1.73 -9.14
C LEU A 115 6.95 1.44 -8.65
N LEU A 116 6.51 0.19 -8.75
CA LEU A 116 5.24 -0.28 -8.23
C LEU A 116 5.49 -1.14 -7.00
N TYR A 117 5.12 -0.62 -5.83
CA TYR A 117 5.13 -1.37 -4.58
C TYR A 117 3.82 -2.11 -4.42
N PHE A 118 3.88 -3.31 -3.87
CA PHE A 118 2.70 -4.11 -3.58
C PHE A 118 2.87 -4.85 -2.25
N LYS A 119 1.75 -5.12 -1.59
CA LYS A 119 1.73 -6.00 -0.43
C LYS A 119 1.57 -7.45 -0.90
N GLY A 120 2.37 -8.32 -0.34
CA GLY A 120 2.25 -9.76 -0.42
C GLY A 120 2.04 -10.38 0.96
N ASN A 121 1.95 -11.69 1.00
CA ASN A 121 1.97 -12.46 2.25
C ASN A 121 2.82 -13.71 2.08
N VAL A 122 3.41 -14.15 3.18
CA VAL A 122 4.18 -15.40 3.26
C VAL A 122 3.72 -16.22 4.47
N TYR A 123 3.98 -17.53 4.44
CA TYR A 123 3.67 -18.46 5.53
C TYR A 123 4.94 -19.04 6.18
N ASP A 124 6.07 -18.37 6.05
CA ASP A 124 7.35 -18.88 6.56
C ASP A 124 7.96 -17.94 7.62
N PRO A 125 8.13 -18.42 8.85
CA PRO A 125 7.60 -19.67 9.42
C PRO A 125 6.11 -19.56 9.79
N THR A 126 5.57 -18.34 9.80
CA THR A 126 4.17 -18.04 10.13
C THR A 126 3.58 -17.08 9.09
N TRP A 127 2.28 -16.87 9.15
CA TRP A 127 1.62 -15.86 8.34
C TRP A 127 2.13 -14.46 8.67
N ARG A 128 2.68 -13.78 7.68
CA ARG A 128 3.06 -12.37 7.79
C ARG A 128 2.84 -11.61 6.49
N GLY A 129 2.52 -10.32 6.61
CA GLY A 129 2.54 -9.40 5.48
C GLY A 129 3.98 -9.05 5.09
N VAL A 130 4.22 -8.94 3.78
CA VAL A 130 5.50 -8.52 3.21
C VAL A 130 5.23 -7.50 2.11
N HIS A 131 6.26 -6.81 1.64
CA HIS A 131 6.16 -5.95 0.48
C HIS A 131 7.20 -6.34 -0.56
N GLY A 132 6.77 -6.28 -1.82
CA GLY A 132 7.64 -6.41 -2.97
C GLY A 132 7.58 -5.16 -3.85
N ILE A 133 8.42 -5.17 -4.87
CA ILE A 133 8.51 -4.09 -5.85
C ILE A 133 8.56 -4.67 -7.25
N ALA A 134 7.92 -3.97 -8.20
CA ALA A 134 8.05 -4.23 -9.62
C ALA A 134 8.45 -2.95 -10.34
N ILE A 135 9.25 -3.07 -11.38
CA ILE A 135 9.88 -1.94 -12.08
C ILE A 135 9.51 -1.96 -13.55
N SER A 136 9.18 -0.80 -14.11
CA SER A 136 8.81 -0.63 -15.53
C SER A 136 9.36 0.66 -16.12
N ASP A 137 9.47 0.68 -17.45
CA ASP A 137 9.73 1.89 -18.23
C ASP A 137 8.45 2.73 -18.44
N ASN A 138 7.27 2.11 -18.28
CA ASN A 138 5.98 2.74 -18.54
C ASN A 138 5.01 2.57 -17.36
N PRO A 139 4.15 3.55 -17.08
CA PRO A 139 3.17 3.44 -15.99
C PRO A 139 2.12 2.34 -16.23
N GLU A 140 1.87 1.97 -17.47
CA GLU A 140 0.97 0.88 -17.86
C GLU A 140 1.68 -0.46 -18.01
N GLY A 141 2.97 -0.53 -17.65
CA GLY A 141 3.80 -1.74 -17.73
C GLY A 141 4.43 -1.98 -19.12
N PRO A 142 4.96 -3.18 -19.35
CA PRO A 142 5.01 -4.30 -18.42
C PRO A 142 5.93 -4.04 -17.21
N PHE A 143 5.51 -4.48 -16.04
CA PHE A 143 6.30 -4.40 -14.82
C PHE A 143 7.05 -5.71 -14.56
N ASN A 144 8.33 -5.60 -14.23
CA ASN A 144 9.21 -6.71 -13.86
C ASN A 144 9.28 -6.82 -12.33
N VAL A 145 8.65 -7.86 -11.77
CA VAL A 145 8.65 -8.12 -10.32
C VAL A 145 10.05 -8.52 -9.87
N GLN A 146 10.55 -7.85 -8.83
CA GLN A 146 11.83 -8.17 -8.21
C GLN A 146 11.66 -9.30 -7.19
N ASP A 147 12.75 -9.99 -6.88
CA ASP A 147 12.73 -11.13 -5.96
C ASP A 147 12.89 -10.69 -4.50
N ASP A 148 13.50 -9.54 -4.27
CA ASP A 148 13.78 -9.02 -2.96
C ASP A 148 12.55 -8.36 -2.31
N TYR A 149 12.54 -8.40 -0.97
CA TYR A 149 11.54 -7.69 -0.16
C TYR A 149 11.94 -6.23 0.01
N VAL A 150 10.93 -5.36 0.07
CA VAL A 150 11.09 -3.95 0.47
C VAL A 150 10.34 -3.69 1.77
N PHE A 151 10.66 -2.59 2.46
CA PHE A 151 10.06 -2.21 3.77
C PHE A 151 10.26 -3.29 4.86
N GLU A 152 11.34 -4.08 4.77
CA GLU A 152 11.68 -5.05 5.80
C GLU A 152 12.53 -4.40 6.89
N PHE A 153 11.97 -4.38 8.10
CA PHE A 153 12.63 -3.89 9.30
C PHE A 153 12.51 -4.93 10.40
N GLU A 154 13.48 -4.94 11.29
CA GLU A 154 13.53 -5.83 12.43
C GLU A 154 13.62 -5.05 13.74
N THR A 155 13.00 -5.57 14.76
CA THR A 155 13.23 -5.15 16.14
C THR A 155 14.56 -5.71 16.65
N PRO A 156 15.12 -5.17 17.75
CA PRO A 156 16.38 -5.68 18.31
C PRO A 156 16.36 -7.18 18.69
N ASP A 157 15.18 -7.75 18.92
CA ASP A 157 15.00 -9.18 19.19
C ASP A 157 14.83 -10.04 17.91
N GLY A 158 14.98 -9.45 16.73
CA GLY A 158 14.89 -10.12 15.44
C GLY A 158 13.46 -10.31 14.91
N SER A 159 12.44 -9.80 15.61
CA SER A 159 11.07 -9.84 15.11
C SER A 159 10.88 -8.91 13.92
N LYS A 160 10.21 -9.38 12.87
CA LYS A 160 9.92 -8.58 11.68
C LYS A 160 8.78 -7.59 11.95
N LEU A 161 9.00 -6.34 11.60
CA LEU A 161 7.97 -5.31 11.60
C LEU A 161 7.13 -5.39 10.33
N ASN A 162 5.83 -5.10 10.44
CA ASN A 162 4.88 -5.13 9.33
C ASN A 162 4.38 -3.72 9.03
N ALA A 163 4.83 -3.17 7.90
CA ALA A 163 4.19 -2.03 7.25
C ALA A 163 2.93 -2.50 6.51
N GLU A 164 1.92 -1.64 6.35
CA GLU A 164 0.76 -1.92 5.51
C GLU A 164 0.30 -0.67 4.76
N ASP A 165 -0.24 -0.86 3.56
CA ASP A 165 -0.85 0.19 2.73
C ASP A 165 0.06 1.41 2.50
N PRO A 166 1.29 1.28 1.99
CA PRO A 166 2.17 2.42 1.78
C PRO A 166 1.63 3.35 0.70
N PHE A 167 1.66 4.65 0.96
CA PHE A 167 1.61 5.70 -0.05
C PHE A 167 3.03 6.22 -0.25
N VAL A 168 3.57 6.06 -1.46
CA VAL A 168 4.95 6.44 -1.78
C VAL A 168 4.96 7.65 -2.71
N TRP A 169 5.81 8.63 -2.42
CA TRP A 169 6.05 9.77 -3.31
C TRP A 169 7.53 10.14 -3.39
N TYR A 170 7.89 10.86 -4.43
CA TYR A 170 9.23 11.41 -4.62
C TYR A 170 9.21 12.91 -4.36
N HIS A 171 10.05 13.39 -3.45
CA HIS A 171 10.22 14.80 -3.13
C HIS A 171 11.40 15.36 -3.93
N ARG A 172 11.11 16.19 -4.93
CA ARG A 172 12.08 16.65 -5.93
C ARG A 172 13.22 17.47 -5.33
N LYS A 173 12.91 18.37 -4.37
CA LYS A 173 13.91 19.20 -3.68
C LYS A 173 14.89 18.35 -2.87
N ASP A 174 14.41 17.38 -2.14
CA ASP A 174 15.22 16.51 -1.28
C ASP A 174 15.89 15.38 -2.08
N LYS A 175 15.45 15.15 -3.32
CA LYS A 175 15.83 14.01 -4.15
C LYS A 175 15.69 12.71 -3.37
N CYS A 176 14.54 12.52 -2.75
CA CYS A 176 14.27 11.46 -1.80
C CYS A 176 12.86 10.93 -1.97
N PHE A 177 12.69 9.64 -1.82
CA PHE A 177 11.39 9.01 -1.70
C PHE A 177 10.98 9.01 -0.23
N TYR A 178 9.70 9.23 0.00
CA TYR A 178 9.05 9.07 1.29
C TYR A 178 7.90 8.08 1.15
N ALA A 179 7.58 7.38 2.22
CA ALA A 179 6.41 6.53 2.30
C ALA A 179 5.69 6.72 3.63
N VAL A 180 4.40 7.01 3.57
CA VAL A 180 3.50 6.93 4.74
C VAL A 180 2.75 5.62 4.68
N PHE A 181 2.69 4.91 5.80
CA PHE A 181 2.11 3.58 5.87
C PHE A 181 1.48 3.33 7.25
N LYS A 182 0.63 2.32 7.32
CA LYS A 182 0.03 1.89 8.58
C LYS A 182 1.03 1.09 9.41
N ASP A 183 1.20 1.50 10.67
CA ASP A 183 1.88 0.75 11.73
C ASP A 183 0.85 0.12 12.67
N PHE A 184 0.73 -1.20 12.65
CA PHE A 184 -0.27 -1.91 13.45
C PHE A 184 0.01 -1.89 14.95
N THR A 185 1.26 -2.05 15.29
CA THR A 185 1.70 -2.36 16.66
C THR A 185 2.41 -1.21 17.34
N GLY A 186 2.75 -0.19 16.59
CA GLY A 186 3.63 0.87 17.05
C GLY A 186 5.11 0.47 17.01
N GLY A 187 5.45 -0.60 16.30
CA GLY A 187 6.82 -1.07 16.20
C GLY A 187 7.75 -0.09 15.49
N PHE A 188 7.22 0.62 14.49
CA PHE A 188 7.95 1.70 13.81
C PHE A 188 7.94 3.02 14.59
N THR A 189 6.94 3.24 15.43
CA THR A 189 6.63 4.53 16.06
C THR A 189 6.84 4.52 17.57
N LYS A 190 7.70 3.64 18.07
CA LYS A 190 8.08 3.56 19.50
C LYS A 190 6.87 3.36 20.42
N GLY A 191 5.95 2.47 20.05
CA GLY A 191 4.79 2.09 20.86
C GLY A 191 3.53 2.91 20.61
N LYS A 192 3.50 3.76 19.59
CA LYS A 192 2.34 4.59 19.24
C LYS A 192 1.68 4.13 17.93
N PRO A 193 0.74 3.17 17.94
CA PRO A 193 0.08 2.71 16.72
C PRO A 193 -0.55 3.87 15.93
N GLY A 194 -0.46 3.81 14.60
CA GLY A 194 -0.98 4.87 13.74
C GLY A 194 -0.41 4.81 12.34
N LEU A 195 -0.08 5.95 11.80
CA LEU A 195 0.65 6.07 10.55
C LEU A 195 2.11 6.41 10.84
N ALA A 196 3.00 5.69 10.18
CA ALA A 196 4.44 5.92 10.25
C ALA A 196 4.96 6.44 8.92
N ILE A 197 6.15 7.04 8.95
CA ILE A 197 6.86 7.54 7.77
C ILE A 197 8.25 6.90 7.69
N MET A 198 8.70 6.61 6.47
CA MET A 198 10.05 6.21 6.14
C MET A 198 10.55 6.94 4.91
N TYR A 199 11.83 6.83 4.60
CA TYR A 199 12.44 7.47 3.44
C TYR A 199 13.46 6.59 2.75
N SER A 200 13.72 6.88 1.47
CA SER A 200 14.71 6.19 0.64
C SER A 200 15.34 7.13 -0.39
N LYS A 201 16.62 6.94 -0.73
CA LYS A 201 17.28 7.70 -1.79
C LYS A 201 17.08 7.10 -3.19
N ASP A 202 16.80 5.82 -3.27
CA ASP A 202 16.68 5.06 -4.52
C ASP A 202 15.30 4.39 -4.72
N GLY A 203 14.43 4.44 -3.69
CA GLY A 203 13.13 3.77 -3.68
C GLY A 203 13.21 2.26 -3.40
N ILE A 204 14.37 1.74 -3.02
CA ILE A 204 14.59 0.32 -2.71
C ILE A 204 15.08 0.13 -1.29
N ASP A 205 16.16 0.84 -0.92
CA ASP A 205 16.72 0.81 0.41
C ASP A 205 16.03 1.85 1.30
N TRP A 206 15.15 1.40 2.18
CA TRP A 206 14.33 2.23 3.03
C TRP A 206 14.91 2.37 4.44
N LYS A 207 14.75 3.54 5.03
CA LYS A 207 15.26 3.90 6.36
C LYS A 207 14.19 4.58 7.19
N LEU A 208 14.23 4.36 8.49
CA LEU A 208 13.37 5.07 9.45
C LEU A 208 14.06 6.37 9.89
N PRO A 209 13.33 7.50 9.91
CA PRO A 209 13.82 8.70 10.54
C PRO A 209 13.85 8.54 12.07
N GLN A 210 14.54 9.42 12.77
CA GLN A 210 14.59 9.41 14.22
C GLN A 210 13.20 9.48 14.86
N ASN A 211 12.32 10.27 14.28
CA ASN A 211 10.89 10.29 14.58
C ASN A 211 10.12 9.80 13.36
N SER A 212 9.68 8.57 13.43
CA SER A 212 8.91 7.91 12.35
C SER A 212 7.40 7.99 12.53
N LEU A 213 6.91 8.64 13.58
CA LEU A 213 5.48 8.87 13.76
C LEU A 213 5.00 9.96 12.81
N PHE A 214 4.12 9.60 11.87
CA PHE A 214 3.44 10.56 10.99
C PHE A 214 2.14 11.06 11.64
N MET A 215 1.33 10.15 12.18
CA MET A 215 0.07 10.47 12.85
C MET A 215 -0.31 9.36 13.84
N GLU A 216 -0.67 9.73 15.06
CA GLU A 216 -1.23 8.79 16.03
C GLU A 216 -2.62 8.30 15.59
N LYS A 217 -3.02 7.13 16.05
CA LYS A 217 -4.33 6.55 15.76
C LYS A 217 -5.43 7.31 16.50
N GLY A 218 -5.94 8.37 15.88
CA GLY A 218 -6.98 9.24 16.42
C GLY A 218 -7.32 10.36 15.44
N ILE A 219 -8.39 11.07 15.70
CA ILE A 219 -8.86 12.21 14.91
C ILE A 219 -9.09 13.39 15.86
N ILE A 220 -8.62 14.56 15.47
CA ILE A 220 -8.93 15.81 16.14
C ILE A 220 -9.95 16.55 15.27
N LEU A 221 -11.15 16.78 15.82
CA LEU A 221 -12.19 17.55 15.15
C LEU A 221 -11.87 19.06 15.19
N LYS A 222 -12.60 19.83 14.37
CA LYS A 222 -12.40 21.30 14.29
C LYS A 222 -12.63 22.03 15.62
N ASP A 223 -13.43 21.46 16.52
CA ASP A 223 -13.70 22.01 17.87
C ASP A 223 -12.67 21.57 18.92
N GLY A 224 -11.61 20.84 18.49
CA GLY A 224 -10.58 20.31 19.38
C GLY A 224 -10.92 18.96 20.03
N THR A 225 -12.08 18.39 19.77
CA THR A 225 -12.46 17.09 20.31
C THR A 225 -11.56 15.98 19.76
N HIS A 226 -10.99 15.16 20.64
CA HIS A 226 -10.23 13.96 20.26
C HIS A 226 -11.14 12.75 20.18
N ILE A 227 -11.12 12.07 19.03
CA ILE A 227 -11.82 10.82 18.81
C ILE A 227 -10.78 9.70 18.61
N SER A 228 -10.80 8.72 19.51
CA SER A 228 -10.04 7.49 19.32
C SER A 228 -10.71 6.65 18.24
N VAL A 229 -9.91 6.08 17.33
CA VAL A 229 -10.40 5.23 16.24
C VAL A 229 -9.83 3.83 16.36
N ASP A 230 -10.59 2.80 15.92
CA ASP A 230 -10.12 1.42 15.94
C ASP A 230 -9.11 1.17 14.83
N ARG A 231 -9.36 1.79 13.67
CA ARG A 231 -8.54 1.67 12.48
C ARG A 231 -8.29 3.02 11.84
N LEU A 232 -7.07 3.21 11.39
CA LEU A 232 -6.61 4.28 10.53
C LEU A 232 -5.69 3.64 9.50
N GLU A 233 -6.15 3.53 8.26
CA GLU A 233 -5.55 2.67 7.23
C GLU A 233 -5.56 3.37 5.87
N ARG A 234 -4.74 2.85 4.94
CA ARG A 234 -4.73 3.25 3.52
C ARG A 234 -4.51 4.76 3.33
N PRO A 235 -3.42 5.30 3.88
CA PRO A 235 -3.12 6.71 3.70
C PRO A 235 -2.96 7.06 2.23
N GLN A 236 -3.50 8.22 1.85
CA GLN A 236 -3.27 8.85 0.55
C GLN A 236 -3.00 10.33 0.82
N LEU A 237 -2.04 10.92 0.14
CA LEU A 237 -1.67 12.32 0.35
C LEU A 237 -1.97 13.15 -0.89
N ILE A 238 -2.49 14.36 -0.67
CA ILE A 238 -2.36 15.42 -1.66
C ILE A 238 -1.10 16.19 -1.34
N LEU A 239 -0.31 16.44 -2.36
CA LEU A 239 0.95 17.16 -2.28
C LEU A 239 0.79 18.57 -2.88
N ASP A 240 1.53 19.53 -2.35
CA ASP A 240 1.65 20.86 -2.94
C ASP A 240 2.61 20.86 -4.16
N ASP A 241 2.84 22.05 -4.72
CA ASP A 241 3.75 22.24 -5.86
C ASP A 241 5.22 21.94 -5.54
N ASN A 242 5.56 21.83 -4.26
CA ASN A 242 6.90 21.50 -3.76
C ASN A 242 7.03 20.06 -3.28
N ASP A 243 6.01 19.22 -3.55
CA ASP A 243 5.91 17.82 -3.14
C ASP A 243 5.71 17.61 -1.62
N ASN A 244 5.33 18.65 -0.87
CA ASN A 244 4.99 18.53 0.54
C ASN A 244 3.56 18.04 0.71
N PRO A 245 3.29 17.14 1.67
CA PRO A 245 1.94 16.69 1.96
C PRO A 245 1.12 17.82 2.62
N ILE A 246 -0.05 18.12 2.05
CA ILE A 246 -0.98 19.16 2.54
C ILE A 246 -2.32 18.61 2.99
N VAL A 247 -2.72 17.44 2.52
CA VAL A 247 -3.94 16.74 2.95
C VAL A 247 -3.68 15.25 3.05
N LEU A 248 -4.14 14.65 4.15
CA LEU A 248 -4.22 13.21 4.33
C LEU A 248 -5.64 12.73 4.11
N TYR A 249 -5.82 11.76 3.24
CA TYR A 249 -7.00 10.90 3.17
C TYR A 249 -6.66 9.54 3.79
N ALA A 250 -7.58 9.00 4.56
CA ALA A 250 -7.42 7.66 5.11
C ALA A 250 -8.78 6.98 5.32
N ALA A 251 -8.77 5.65 5.33
CA ALA A 251 -9.91 4.85 5.76
C ALA A 251 -9.90 4.72 7.29
N CYS A 252 -11.05 4.92 7.89
CA CYS A 252 -11.21 4.93 9.33
C CYS A 252 -12.39 4.07 9.77
N SER A 253 -12.29 3.49 10.96
CA SER A 253 -13.44 2.88 11.64
C SER A 253 -13.44 3.22 13.12
N ILE A 254 -14.64 3.35 13.69
CA ILE A 254 -14.88 3.59 15.09
C ILE A 254 -15.80 2.47 15.60
N THR A 255 -15.41 1.80 16.68
CA THR A 255 -16.31 0.86 17.35
C THR A 255 -17.43 1.66 18.04
N SER A 256 -18.67 1.29 17.78
CA SER A 256 -19.79 1.91 18.46
C SER A 256 -19.68 1.74 19.98
N VAL A 257 -20.27 2.67 20.73
CA VAL A 257 -20.30 2.70 22.20
C VAL A 257 -20.73 1.35 22.84
N ASN A 258 -21.41 0.51 22.07
CA ASN A 258 -21.90 -0.82 22.52
C ASN A 258 -20.93 -1.96 22.19
N GLN A 259 -19.68 -1.69 21.85
CA GLN A 259 -18.62 -2.68 21.53
C GLN A 259 -18.97 -3.69 20.41
N LYS A 260 -20.06 -3.51 19.70
CA LYS A 260 -20.33 -4.28 18.49
C LYS A 260 -19.61 -3.63 17.33
N LYS A 261 -18.67 -4.38 16.73
CA LYS A 261 -18.13 -4.01 15.43
C LYS A 261 -19.27 -4.04 14.43
N ASP A 262 -19.83 -2.89 14.13
CA ASP A 262 -20.93 -2.76 13.16
C ASP A 262 -20.44 -2.87 11.70
N GLY A 263 -19.12 -2.96 11.49
CA GLY A 263 -18.51 -2.99 10.19
C GLY A 263 -18.47 -1.62 9.49
N SER A 264 -18.90 -0.56 10.15
CA SER A 264 -18.89 0.78 9.59
C SER A 264 -17.46 1.27 9.38
N SER A 265 -17.20 1.75 8.18
CA SER A 265 -15.96 2.44 7.85
C SER A 265 -16.29 3.69 7.04
N PHE A 266 -15.46 4.70 7.16
CA PHE A 266 -15.61 5.96 6.45
C PHE A 266 -14.25 6.51 6.04
N ASN A 267 -14.25 7.41 5.07
CA ASN A 267 -13.06 8.15 4.69
C ASN A 267 -12.97 9.44 5.49
N ILE A 268 -11.75 9.77 5.89
CA ILE A 268 -11.43 11.04 6.53
C ILE A 268 -10.55 11.87 5.62
N GLN A 269 -10.65 13.18 5.77
CA GLN A 269 -9.81 14.18 5.13
C GLN A 269 -9.24 15.09 6.23
N ILE A 270 -7.93 15.10 6.36
CA ILE A 270 -7.23 15.86 7.40
C ILE A 270 -6.24 16.82 6.73
N PRO A 271 -6.40 18.13 6.89
CA PRO A 271 -5.38 19.09 6.50
C PRO A 271 -4.08 18.87 7.29
N ILE A 272 -2.95 18.87 6.60
CA ILE A 272 -1.63 18.75 7.22
C ILE A 272 -1.03 20.16 7.29
N MET A 273 -0.68 20.58 8.49
CA MET A 273 0.08 21.81 8.70
C MET A 273 1.54 21.42 8.91
N LEU A 274 2.40 21.84 8.01
CA LEU A 274 3.84 21.73 8.23
C LEU A 274 4.23 22.72 9.32
N GLN A 275 4.90 22.25 10.35
CA GLN A 275 5.55 23.16 11.32
C GLN A 275 6.80 23.73 10.65
N GLU A 276 6.94 25.04 10.64
CA GLU A 276 8.13 25.76 10.16
C GLU A 276 9.38 25.43 11.00
#